data_3360fa74fef1a2b3f3be9b674ba08586
#
_entry.id   3360fa74fef1a2b3f3be9b674ba08586
#
_cell.length_a   1.000
_cell.length_b   1.000
_cell.length_c   1.000
_cell.angle_alpha   90.00
_cell.angle_beta   90.00
_cell.angle_gamma   90.00
#
_symmetry.space_group_name_H-M   'P 1'
#
loop_
_entity.id
_entity.type
_entity.pdbx_description
1 polymer ?
#
loop_
_entity_poly.entity_id
_entity_poly.type
_entity_poly.pdbx_seq_one_letter_code
_entity_poly.pdbx_strand_id
1 'polypeptide(L)'
;MKTTESKSLWGNTIYLQVFSAYSLLMLGVFIDMLAIMTIVSFEWEVDPTMIGLIPVAYALPGIIFSSWAGVIADRFRKIPIMMFCNLMVGLLTIVLLFVQTIHWLLLALMIRSIFTVFYYPAQQTLTRQIVSPDLLTKAVSINGIVEQGTKILGPLIGGMLLSWFQPEFCLIIRAICCLLAALVLLPTIRLKESLSREHIEKKQQSTWTAWLQGWGYVLSNRMILSTMIFFTIAMAVLQLVDSQFPTLFKSLFPNDKSKMGYIISIIGLGGIIGAFLTQKLKHFQYGWLICGGIALMGIGFGGISLITLINPGASLIFAYLISFIAGIGSGLMLVSNQVILQIESHQEQVGRVFGIQSSLANAVLIISPAMSGPLVHFFGVIELYFYVGIGLIIIGVIGVSLQKYIWVKHKQEPIRVNNF
;
A
#
# COMPACT_ATOMS: atom_id res chain seq x y z
N MET A 1 17.64 33.78 -5.61
CA MET A 1 16.89 34.10 -4.40
C MET A 1 17.26 33.03 -3.41
N LYS A 2 17.92 33.36 -2.30
CA LYS A 2 18.38 32.42 -1.28
C LYS A 2 17.14 31.67 -0.77
N THR A 3 17.10 30.36 -0.98
CA THR A 3 16.21 29.48 -0.22
C THR A 3 16.52 29.79 1.24
N THR A 4 15.54 30.33 1.96
CA THR A 4 15.62 30.50 3.40
C THR A 4 16.02 29.12 3.94
N GLU A 5 17.25 29.01 4.43
CA GLU A 5 17.73 27.86 5.18
C GLU A 5 16.86 27.74 6.43
N SER A 6 15.66 27.19 6.24
CA SER A 6 14.82 26.87 7.40
C SER A 6 15.50 25.71 8.10
N LYS A 7 15.98 25.95 9.31
CA LYS A 7 16.58 24.92 10.19
C LYS A 7 15.60 23.80 10.53
N SER A 8 14.37 23.82 10.02
CA SER A 8 13.29 22.86 10.27
C SER A 8 12.47 22.61 9.02
N LEU A 9 12.07 21.37 8.75
CA LEU A 9 11.12 21.00 7.69
C LEU A 9 9.80 21.76 7.79
N TRP A 10 9.29 21.91 9.00
CA TRP A 10 8.02 22.59 9.30
C TRP A 10 8.08 24.12 9.09
N GLY A 11 9.25 24.69 8.99
CA GLY A 11 9.47 26.10 8.59
C GLY A 11 9.49 26.31 7.07
N ASN A 12 9.56 25.24 6.26
CA ASN A 12 9.56 25.33 4.81
C ASN A 12 8.11 25.25 4.28
N THR A 13 7.53 26.41 3.99
CA THR A 13 6.14 26.52 3.52
C THR A 13 5.87 25.74 2.23
N ILE A 14 6.86 25.67 1.32
CA ILE A 14 6.74 24.91 0.07
C ILE A 14 6.69 23.42 0.36
N TYR A 15 7.56 22.92 1.23
CA TYR A 15 7.50 21.52 1.66
C TYR A 15 6.16 21.18 2.33
N LEU A 16 5.65 22.07 3.20
CA LEU A 16 4.35 21.87 3.84
C LEU A 16 3.21 21.77 2.83
N GLN A 17 3.20 22.62 1.78
CA GLN A 17 2.19 22.55 0.73
C GLN A 17 2.27 21.25 -0.08
N VAL A 18 3.48 20.84 -0.49
CA VAL A 18 3.70 19.57 -1.20
C VAL A 18 3.33 18.38 -0.33
N PHE A 19 3.70 18.40 0.95
CA PHE A 19 3.38 17.37 1.93
C PHE A 19 1.87 17.26 2.19
N SER A 20 1.18 18.40 2.37
CA SER A 20 -0.26 18.44 2.57
C SER A 20 -1.03 17.92 1.36
N ALA A 21 -0.62 18.33 0.15
CA ALA A 21 -1.22 17.82 -1.09
C ALA A 21 -1.02 16.31 -1.24
N TYR A 22 0.16 15.79 -0.92
CA TYR A 22 0.46 14.36 -0.92
C TYR A 22 -0.38 13.60 0.11
N SER A 23 -0.51 14.13 1.33
CA SER A 23 -1.28 13.50 2.40
C SER A 23 -2.78 13.42 2.07
N LEU A 24 -3.35 14.49 1.49
CA LEU A 24 -4.73 14.50 0.99
C LEU A 24 -4.95 13.46 -0.11
N LEU A 25 -4.00 13.34 -1.04
CA LEU A 25 -4.07 12.35 -2.11
C LEU A 25 -4.07 10.93 -1.53
N MET A 26 -3.14 10.63 -0.61
CA MET A 26 -2.99 9.31 0.00
C MET A 26 -4.24 8.89 0.79
N LEU A 27 -4.78 9.80 1.60
CA LEU A 27 -5.99 9.52 2.37
C LEU A 27 -7.16 9.14 1.45
N GLY A 28 -7.36 9.90 0.38
CA GLY A 28 -8.46 9.66 -0.54
C GLY A 28 -8.36 8.34 -1.31
N VAL A 29 -7.17 7.76 -1.54
CA VAL A 29 -6.99 6.51 -2.31
C VAL A 29 -7.73 5.34 -1.67
N PHE A 30 -7.58 5.16 -0.35
CA PHE A 30 -8.20 4.02 0.34
C PHE A 30 -9.71 4.16 0.51
N ILE A 31 -10.18 5.39 0.76
CA ILE A 31 -11.62 5.70 0.85
C ILE A 31 -12.32 5.35 -0.47
N ASP A 32 -11.74 5.78 -1.57
CA ASP A 32 -12.22 5.57 -2.93
C ASP A 32 -12.22 4.09 -3.33
N MET A 33 -11.14 3.37 -3.06
CA MET A 33 -11.03 1.95 -3.39
C MET A 33 -12.11 1.11 -2.72
N LEU A 34 -12.37 1.35 -1.43
CA LEU A 34 -13.42 0.65 -0.68
C LEU A 34 -14.82 0.99 -1.20
N ALA A 35 -15.07 2.26 -1.54
CA ALA A 35 -16.34 2.68 -2.11
C ALA A 35 -16.64 1.98 -3.44
N ILE A 36 -15.66 1.96 -4.36
CA ILE A 36 -15.81 1.31 -5.66
C ILE A 36 -16.08 -0.19 -5.49
N MET A 37 -15.33 -0.87 -4.62
CA MET A 37 -15.57 -2.29 -4.34
C MET A 37 -16.96 -2.54 -3.76
N THR A 38 -17.47 -1.64 -2.92
CA THR A 38 -18.81 -1.73 -2.34
C THR A 38 -19.90 -1.55 -3.41
N ILE A 39 -19.79 -0.53 -4.26
CA ILE A 39 -20.72 -0.29 -5.37
C ILE A 39 -20.80 -1.52 -6.27
N VAL A 40 -19.65 -2.01 -6.71
CA VAL A 40 -19.57 -3.12 -7.67
C VAL A 40 -20.14 -4.42 -7.10
N SER A 41 -19.88 -4.71 -5.81
CA SER A 41 -20.34 -5.96 -5.19
C SER A 41 -21.79 -5.91 -4.72
N PHE A 42 -22.21 -4.83 -4.06
CA PHE A 42 -23.52 -4.76 -3.41
C PHE A 42 -24.60 -4.16 -4.29
N GLU A 43 -24.27 -3.18 -5.15
CA GLU A 43 -25.26 -2.47 -5.95
C GLU A 43 -25.36 -3.02 -7.38
N TRP A 44 -24.20 -3.32 -8.00
CA TRP A 44 -24.19 -3.84 -9.36
C TRP A 44 -24.19 -5.35 -9.46
N GLU A 45 -23.95 -6.05 -8.35
CA GLU A 45 -23.93 -7.52 -8.27
C GLU A 45 -23.02 -8.19 -9.32
N VAL A 46 -21.88 -7.57 -9.57
CA VAL A 46 -20.94 -8.00 -10.59
C VAL A 46 -20.27 -9.32 -10.19
N ASP A 47 -19.96 -10.12 -11.22
CA ASP A 47 -19.23 -11.37 -11.09
C ASP A 47 -17.89 -11.21 -10.35
N PRO A 48 -17.53 -12.12 -9.43
CA PRO A 48 -16.28 -12.09 -8.67
C PRO A 48 -15.02 -11.98 -9.53
N THR A 49 -15.03 -12.53 -10.75
CA THR A 49 -13.89 -12.42 -11.68
C THR A 49 -13.64 -10.98 -12.09
N MET A 50 -14.70 -10.23 -12.38
CA MET A 50 -14.60 -8.82 -12.74
C MET A 50 -14.22 -7.95 -11.56
N ILE A 51 -14.66 -8.28 -10.33
CA ILE A 51 -14.24 -7.61 -9.10
C ILE A 51 -12.74 -7.77 -8.90
N GLY A 52 -12.19 -8.96 -9.13
CA GLY A 52 -10.75 -9.21 -9.06
C GLY A 52 -9.92 -8.39 -10.06
N LEU A 53 -10.51 -7.86 -11.13
CA LEU A 53 -9.82 -6.99 -12.09
C LEU A 53 -9.69 -5.53 -11.63
N ILE A 54 -10.42 -5.11 -10.59
CA ILE A 54 -10.33 -3.73 -10.08
C ILE A 54 -8.91 -3.38 -9.60
N PRO A 55 -8.26 -4.16 -8.71
CA PRO A 55 -6.86 -3.90 -8.34
C PRO A 55 -5.90 -3.96 -9.53
N VAL A 56 -6.16 -4.82 -10.52
CA VAL A 56 -5.37 -4.89 -11.75
C VAL A 56 -5.48 -3.58 -12.55
N ALA A 57 -6.68 -3.01 -12.68
CA ALA A 57 -6.90 -1.73 -13.34
C ALA A 57 -6.15 -0.57 -12.65
N TYR A 58 -5.99 -0.63 -11.33
CA TYR A 58 -5.17 0.34 -10.58
C TYR A 58 -3.66 0.16 -10.82
N ALA A 59 -3.18 -1.08 -10.88
CA ALA A 59 -1.75 -1.38 -10.89
C ALA A 59 -1.14 -1.41 -12.30
N LEU A 60 -1.88 -1.85 -13.31
CA LEU A 60 -1.40 -2.07 -14.68
C LEU A 60 -0.79 -0.81 -15.32
N PRO A 61 -1.39 0.40 -15.23
CA PRO A 61 -0.79 1.61 -15.76
C PRO A 61 0.57 1.94 -15.14
N GLY A 62 0.77 1.58 -13.86
CA GLY A 62 2.05 1.75 -13.17
C GLY A 62 3.17 0.96 -13.83
N ILE A 63 2.91 -0.27 -14.26
CA ILE A 63 3.90 -1.10 -14.95
C ILE A 63 4.26 -0.50 -16.32
N ILE A 64 3.25 -0.06 -17.07
CA ILE A 64 3.43 0.42 -18.45
C ILE A 64 4.11 1.79 -18.47
N PHE A 65 3.66 2.73 -17.63
CA PHE A 65 4.02 4.15 -17.75
C PHE A 65 5.05 4.64 -16.73
N SER A 66 5.45 3.84 -15.72
CA SER A 66 6.37 4.29 -14.65
C SER A 66 7.70 4.81 -15.17
N SER A 67 8.30 4.17 -16.18
CA SER A 67 9.56 4.61 -16.77
C SER A 67 9.41 5.96 -17.47
N TRP A 68 8.30 6.19 -18.16
CA TRP A 68 8.01 7.45 -18.85
C TRP A 68 7.68 8.57 -17.85
N ALA A 69 6.99 8.22 -16.76
CA ALA A 69 6.66 9.16 -15.70
C ALA A 69 7.91 9.73 -15.04
N GLY A 70 8.94 8.92 -14.81
CA GLY A 70 10.25 9.38 -14.33
C GLY A 70 10.90 10.39 -15.27
N VAL A 71 10.96 10.06 -16.57
CA VAL A 71 11.56 10.96 -17.59
C VAL A 71 10.79 12.28 -17.69
N ILE A 72 9.47 12.25 -17.64
CA ILE A 72 8.63 13.46 -17.67
C ILE A 72 8.83 14.29 -16.39
N ALA A 73 8.88 13.65 -15.22
CA ALA A 73 9.16 14.33 -13.98
C ALA A 73 10.54 15.03 -13.97
N ASP A 74 11.53 14.48 -14.66
CA ASP A 74 12.85 15.12 -14.75
C ASP A 74 12.88 16.32 -15.72
N ARG A 75 12.14 16.23 -16.83
CA ARG A 75 12.19 17.22 -17.91
C ARG A 75 11.27 18.43 -17.72
N PHE A 76 10.15 18.24 -17.07
CA PHE A 76 9.13 19.28 -16.94
C PHE A 76 9.03 19.80 -15.50
N ARG A 77 8.33 20.93 -15.34
CA ARG A 77 8.04 21.52 -14.02
C ARG A 77 7.12 20.61 -13.23
N LYS A 78 7.52 20.27 -12.00
CA LYS A 78 6.87 19.25 -11.17
C LYS A 78 5.52 19.71 -10.63
N ILE A 79 5.44 20.99 -10.20
CA ILE A 79 4.21 21.54 -9.61
C ILE A 79 3.04 21.54 -10.60
N PRO A 80 3.18 22.04 -11.86
CA PRO A 80 2.12 21.92 -12.85
C PRO A 80 1.70 20.47 -13.14
N ILE A 81 2.67 19.52 -13.21
CA ILE A 81 2.36 18.10 -13.38
C ILE A 81 1.49 17.60 -12.23
N MET A 82 1.90 17.85 -10.97
CA MET A 82 1.17 17.42 -9.79
C MET A 82 -0.24 18.01 -9.75
N MET A 83 -0.39 19.30 -10.06
CA MET A 83 -1.70 19.97 -10.11
C MET A 83 -2.59 19.37 -11.20
N PHE A 84 -2.05 19.21 -12.41
CA PHE A 84 -2.79 18.64 -13.53
C PHE A 84 -3.24 17.21 -13.22
N CYS A 85 -2.35 16.37 -12.65
CA CYS A 85 -2.69 15.01 -12.25
C CYS A 85 -3.79 14.99 -11.19
N ASN A 86 -3.71 15.85 -10.16
CA ASN A 86 -4.75 15.94 -9.14
C ASN A 86 -6.11 16.37 -9.73
N LEU A 87 -6.12 17.35 -10.62
CA LEU A 87 -7.35 17.79 -11.29
C LEU A 87 -7.95 16.69 -12.17
N MET A 88 -7.12 15.97 -12.95
CA MET A 88 -7.58 14.87 -13.78
C MET A 88 -8.10 13.70 -12.94
N VAL A 89 -7.41 13.31 -11.87
CA VAL A 89 -7.88 12.29 -10.93
C VAL A 89 -9.21 12.71 -10.30
N GLY A 90 -9.34 13.96 -9.86
CA GLY A 90 -10.59 14.49 -9.30
C GLY A 90 -11.74 14.47 -10.30
N LEU A 91 -11.51 14.96 -11.53
CA LEU A 91 -12.50 14.96 -12.60
C LEU A 91 -12.95 13.54 -12.97
N LEU A 92 -12.00 12.62 -13.18
CA LEU A 92 -12.31 11.24 -13.50
C LEU A 92 -13.03 10.54 -12.34
N THR A 93 -12.75 10.91 -11.09
CA THR A 93 -13.50 10.40 -9.93
C THR A 93 -14.96 10.87 -9.95
N ILE A 94 -15.22 12.12 -10.38
CA ILE A 94 -16.60 12.62 -10.59
C ILE A 94 -17.27 11.86 -11.73
N VAL A 95 -16.55 11.58 -12.83
CA VAL A 95 -17.09 10.79 -13.95
C VAL A 95 -17.51 9.40 -13.49
N LEU A 96 -16.80 8.78 -12.53
CA LEU A 96 -17.16 7.46 -11.97
C LEU A 96 -18.56 7.45 -11.33
N LEU A 97 -19.08 8.59 -10.83
CA LEU A 97 -20.44 8.67 -10.29
C LEU A 97 -21.54 8.43 -11.34
N PHE A 98 -21.22 8.61 -12.63
CA PHE A 98 -22.16 8.42 -13.73
C PHE A 98 -21.96 7.10 -14.48
N VAL A 99 -20.93 6.34 -14.09
CA VAL A 99 -20.65 5.01 -14.68
C VAL A 99 -21.57 3.98 -14.05
N GLN A 100 -22.19 3.15 -14.86
CA GLN A 100 -23.16 2.12 -14.43
C GLN A 100 -22.75 0.70 -14.80
N THR A 101 -21.61 0.52 -15.45
CA THR A 101 -21.14 -0.82 -15.87
C THR A 101 -19.68 -1.05 -15.53
N ILE A 102 -19.35 -2.28 -15.20
CA ILE A 102 -18.00 -2.67 -14.78
C ILE A 102 -16.94 -2.40 -15.87
N HIS A 103 -17.27 -2.56 -17.14
CA HIS A 103 -16.31 -2.37 -18.24
C HIS A 103 -15.87 -0.89 -18.34
N TRP A 104 -16.83 0.04 -18.30
CA TRP A 104 -16.53 1.47 -18.29
C TRP A 104 -15.84 1.90 -16.99
N LEU A 105 -16.19 1.29 -15.86
CA LEU A 105 -15.50 1.50 -14.59
C LEU A 105 -14.03 1.11 -14.69
N LEU A 106 -13.71 -0.10 -15.13
CA LEU A 106 -12.34 -0.58 -15.29
C LEU A 106 -11.53 0.33 -16.22
N LEU A 107 -12.10 0.73 -17.35
CA LEU A 107 -11.46 1.66 -18.29
C LEU A 107 -11.18 3.03 -17.63
N ALA A 108 -12.16 3.59 -16.95
CA ALA A 108 -12.02 4.88 -16.26
C ALA A 108 -10.97 4.81 -15.13
N LEU A 109 -10.93 3.69 -14.38
CA LEU A 109 -9.91 3.45 -13.35
C LEU A 109 -8.52 3.35 -13.96
N MET A 110 -8.34 2.64 -15.08
CA MET A 110 -7.06 2.56 -15.78
C MET A 110 -6.59 3.94 -16.24
N ILE A 111 -7.47 4.73 -16.88
CA ILE A 111 -7.13 6.09 -17.33
C ILE A 111 -6.77 6.97 -16.12
N ARG A 112 -7.54 6.90 -15.04
CA ARG A 112 -7.29 7.65 -13.81
C ARG A 112 -5.95 7.29 -13.18
N SER A 113 -5.60 6.00 -13.18
CA SER A 113 -4.35 5.50 -12.61
C SER A 113 -3.12 6.00 -13.37
N ILE A 114 -3.22 6.27 -14.69
CA ILE A 114 -2.13 6.88 -15.45
C ILE A 114 -1.69 8.19 -14.80
N PHE A 115 -2.63 9.08 -14.47
CA PHE A 115 -2.31 10.36 -13.84
C PHE A 115 -1.67 10.19 -12.46
N THR A 116 -2.09 9.20 -11.70
CA THR A 116 -1.49 8.87 -10.41
C THR A 116 -0.02 8.41 -10.58
N VAL A 117 0.28 7.64 -11.61
CA VAL A 117 1.64 7.19 -11.94
C VAL A 117 2.57 8.37 -12.24
N PHE A 118 2.10 9.41 -12.91
CA PHE A 118 2.91 10.61 -13.19
C PHE A 118 3.08 11.52 -11.97
N TYR A 119 2.14 11.50 -11.02
CA TYR A 119 2.20 12.33 -9.81
C TYR A 119 3.38 11.97 -8.91
N TYR A 120 3.60 10.67 -8.65
CA TYR A 120 4.60 10.21 -7.67
C TYR A 120 6.03 10.61 -7.97
N PRO A 121 6.59 10.37 -9.18
CA PRO A 121 7.96 10.81 -9.49
C PRO A 121 8.12 12.32 -9.42
N ALA A 122 7.10 13.08 -9.85
CA ALA A 122 7.11 14.54 -9.77
C ALA A 122 7.20 15.01 -8.31
N GLN A 123 6.40 14.43 -7.41
CA GLN A 123 6.42 14.72 -5.97
C GLN A 123 7.75 14.38 -5.32
N GLN A 124 8.31 13.21 -5.62
CA GLN A 124 9.61 12.79 -5.07
C GLN A 124 10.76 13.69 -5.55
N THR A 125 10.79 14.00 -6.84
CA THR A 125 11.83 14.89 -7.42
C THR A 125 11.70 16.29 -6.85
N LEU A 126 10.48 16.82 -6.73
CA LEU A 126 10.25 18.13 -6.13
C LEU A 126 10.70 18.17 -4.67
N THR A 127 10.36 17.16 -3.87
CA THR A 127 10.80 17.06 -2.47
C THR A 127 12.32 17.15 -2.34
N ARG A 128 13.07 16.47 -3.22
CA ARG A 128 14.55 16.56 -3.25
C ARG A 128 15.07 17.95 -3.61
N GLN A 129 14.34 18.71 -4.41
CA GLN A 129 14.76 20.06 -4.85
C GLN A 129 14.47 21.14 -3.82
N ILE A 130 13.42 20.98 -3.00
CA ILE A 130 12.97 22.02 -2.06
C ILE A 130 13.45 21.81 -0.62
N VAL A 131 13.99 20.63 -0.31
CA VAL A 131 14.49 20.27 1.02
C VAL A 131 16.03 20.24 0.99
N SER A 132 16.66 20.82 2.03
CA SER A 132 18.11 20.76 2.18
C SER A 132 18.60 19.32 2.36
N PRO A 133 19.82 18.97 1.91
CA PRO A 133 20.38 17.62 2.00
C PRO A 133 20.30 17.03 3.43
N ASP A 134 20.57 17.85 4.45
CA ASP A 134 20.58 17.44 5.86
C ASP A 134 19.18 17.02 6.37
N LEU A 135 18.12 17.59 5.80
CA LEU A 135 16.73 17.31 6.18
C LEU A 135 16.04 16.34 5.22
N LEU A 136 16.67 15.96 4.11
CA LEU A 136 16.05 15.15 3.07
C LEU A 136 15.64 13.77 3.59
N THR A 137 16.50 13.09 4.35
CA THR A 137 16.20 11.80 4.97
C THR A 137 14.96 11.89 5.86
N LYS A 138 14.85 12.96 6.63
CA LYS A 138 13.69 13.20 7.51
C LYS A 138 12.42 13.44 6.69
N ALA A 139 12.48 14.21 5.60
CA ALA A 139 11.34 14.47 4.72
C ALA A 139 10.83 13.19 4.07
N VAL A 140 11.73 12.35 3.53
CA VAL A 140 11.39 11.05 2.93
C VAL A 140 10.78 10.11 3.97
N SER A 141 11.32 10.08 5.19
CA SER A 141 10.77 9.27 6.28
C SER A 141 9.36 9.71 6.66
N ILE A 142 9.07 11.01 6.74
CA ILE A 142 7.74 11.53 7.05
C ILE A 142 6.74 11.17 5.92
N ASN A 143 7.13 11.30 4.65
CA ASN A 143 6.30 10.88 3.53
C ASN A 143 6.00 9.36 3.59
N GLY A 144 7.01 8.55 3.94
CA GLY A 144 6.82 7.12 4.17
C GLY A 144 5.87 6.80 5.33
N ILE A 145 5.91 7.59 6.42
CA ILE A 145 4.96 7.46 7.54
C ILE A 145 3.53 7.74 7.07
N VAL A 146 3.32 8.77 6.24
CA VAL A 146 1.99 9.05 5.66
C VAL A 146 1.53 7.90 4.78
N GLU A 147 2.40 7.39 3.91
CA GLU A 147 2.07 6.26 3.02
C GLU A 147 1.69 5.00 3.80
N GLN A 148 2.49 4.61 4.80
CA GLN A 148 2.18 3.45 5.62
C GLN A 148 1.00 3.70 6.57
N GLY A 149 0.91 4.91 7.12
CA GLY A 149 -0.19 5.31 8.00
C GLY A 149 -1.53 5.27 7.28
N THR A 150 -1.60 5.68 6.02
CA THR A 150 -2.84 5.62 5.24
C THR A 150 -3.25 4.20 4.88
N LYS A 151 -2.34 3.24 4.77
CA LYS A 151 -2.66 1.81 4.60
C LYS A 151 -3.36 1.22 5.83
N ILE A 152 -3.13 1.80 7.00
CA ILE A 152 -3.75 1.37 8.26
C ILE A 152 -5.00 2.21 8.56
N LEU A 153 -4.89 3.56 8.46
CA LEU A 153 -5.98 4.48 8.75
C LEU A 153 -7.05 4.49 7.65
N GLY A 154 -6.66 4.18 6.41
CA GLY A 154 -7.57 4.17 5.26
C GLY A 154 -8.74 3.20 5.42
N PRO A 155 -8.51 1.92 5.74
CA PRO A 155 -9.58 0.97 6.04
C PRO A 155 -10.47 1.42 7.21
N LEU A 156 -9.88 2.01 8.25
CA LEU A 156 -10.64 2.53 9.39
C LEU A 156 -11.59 3.65 8.98
N ILE A 157 -11.07 4.69 8.32
CA ILE A 157 -11.85 5.87 7.91
C ILE A 157 -12.85 5.49 6.82
N GLY A 158 -12.40 4.75 5.80
CA GLY A 158 -13.25 4.30 4.70
C GLY A 158 -14.38 3.41 5.18
N GLY A 159 -14.10 2.47 6.09
CA GLY A 159 -15.11 1.61 6.69
C GLY A 159 -16.13 2.39 7.53
N MET A 160 -15.70 3.37 8.33
CA MET A 160 -16.60 4.25 9.06
C MET A 160 -17.51 5.07 8.11
N LEU A 161 -16.94 5.61 7.05
CA LEU A 161 -17.71 6.37 6.06
C LEU A 161 -18.76 5.49 5.38
N LEU A 162 -18.40 4.28 4.98
CA LEU A 162 -19.32 3.32 4.34
C LEU A 162 -20.41 2.81 5.29
N SER A 163 -20.18 2.85 6.62
CA SER A 163 -21.22 2.47 7.58
C SER A 163 -22.24 3.57 7.81
N TRP A 164 -21.91 4.85 7.56
CA TRP A 164 -22.79 5.99 7.80
C TRP A 164 -23.34 6.62 6.53
N PHE A 165 -22.61 6.52 5.42
CA PHE A 165 -22.93 7.18 4.16
C PHE A 165 -23.01 6.17 3.01
N GLN A 166 -23.61 6.61 1.92
CA GLN A 166 -23.59 5.85 0.67
C GLN A 166 -22.19 5.87 0.04
N PRO A 167 -21.79 4.81 -0.69
CA PRO A 167 -20.45 4.72 -1.27
C PRO A 167 -20.09 5.88 -2.21
N GLU A 168 -21.08 6.47 -2.91
CA GLU A 168 -20.90 7.62 -3.81
C GLU A 168 -20.37 8.84 -3.06
N PHE A 169 -20.75 9.01 -1.79
CA PHE A 169 -20.24 10.09 -0.96
C PHE A 169 -18.74 9.99 -0.74
N CYS A 170 -18.20 8.77 -0.65
CA CYS A 170 -16.77 8.54 -0.55
C CYS A 170 -16.03 8.97 -1.84
N LEU A 171 -16.64 8.76 -3.02
CA LEU A 171 -16.09 9.26 -4.29
C LEU A 171 -16.08 10.78 -4.34
N ILE A 172 -17.12 11.44 -3.82
CA ILE A 172 -17.18 12.89 -3.71
C ILE A 172 -16.07 13.39 -2.78
N ILE A 173 -15.87 12.77 -1.61
CA ILE A 173 -14.76 13.10 -0.70
C ILE A 173 -13.42 12.98 -1.43
N ARG A 174 -13.22 11.92 -2.19
CA ARG A 174 -12.01 11.73 -3.00
C ARG A 174 -11.79 12.86 -3.99
N ALA A 175 -12.82 13.25 -4.73
CA ALA A 175 -12.76 14.37 -5.68
C ALA A 175 -12.43 15.69 -4.98
N ILE A 176 -13.03 15.96 -3.82
CA ILE A 176 -12.72 17.12 -3.00
C ILE A 176 -11.27 17.10 -2.51
N CYS A 177 -10.77 15.96 -2.03
CA CYS A 177 -9.37 15.82 -1.62
C CYS A 177 -8.40 16.14 -2.78
N CYS A 178 -8.71 15.68 -4.00
CA CYS A 178 -7.90 15.98 -5.19
C CYS A 178 -7.94 17.48 -5.55
N LEU A 179 -9.12 18.10 -5.49
CA LEU A 179 -9.27 19.53 -5.73
C LEU A 179 -8.52 20.36 -4.69
N LEU A 180 -8.67 20.03 -3.40
CA LEU A 180 -7.95 20.69 -2.31
C LEU A 180 -6.42 20.49 -2.47
N ALA A 181 -5.96 19.30 -2.85
CA ALA A 181 -4.54 19.04 -3.12
C ALA A 181 -4.01 19.92 -4.27
N ALA A 182 -4.79 20.12 -5.33
CA ALA A 182 -4.43 21.02 -6.41
C ALA A 182 -4.41 22.50 -5.95
N LEU A 183 -5.42 22.92 -5.16
CA LEU A 183 -5.52 24.30 -4.63
C LEU A 183 -4.37 24.63 -3.66
N VAL A 184 -3.97 23.71 -2.79
CA VAL A 184 -2.83 23.87 -1.87
C VAL A 184 -1.52 24.09 -2.63
N LEU A 185 -1.37 23.55 -3.84
CA LEU A 185 -0.20 23.74 -4.69
C LEU A 185 -0.23 25.06 -5.50
N LEU A 186 -1.36 25.77 -5.61
CA LEU A 186 -1.48 27.00 -6.39
C LEU A 186 -0.46 28.08 -6.02
N PRO A 187 -0.21 28.41 -4.73
CA PRO A 187 0.76 29.44 -4.39
C PRO A 187 2.20 29.11 -4.85
N THR A 188 2.51 27.81 -4.99
CA THR A 188 3.84 27.35 -5.40
C THR A 188 4.04 27.34 -6.92
N ILE A 189 3.02 27.54 -7.73
CA ILE A 189 3.10 27.48 -9.20
C ILE A 189 4.11 28.48 -9.79
N ARG A 190 4.30 29.62 -9.10
CA ARG A 190 5.25 30.67 -9.52
C ARG A 190 6.69 30.37 -9.11
N LEU A 191 6.93 29.31 -8.40
CA LEU A 191 8.27 28.90 -7.99
C LEU A 191 9.12 28.65 -9.24
N LYS A 192 10.30 29.28 -9.32
CA LYS A 192 11.32 28.93 -10.32
C LYS A 192 11.92 27.59 -9.90
N GLU A 193 11.36 26.50 -10.38
CA GLU A 193 11.97 25.20 -10.23
C GLU A 193 13.28 25.20 -11.02
N SER A 194 14.39 24.89 -10.36
CA SER A 194 15.64 24.60 -11.02
C SER A 194 15.43 23.32 -11.83
N LEU A 195 15.36 23.46 -13.15
CA LEU A 195 15.44 22.32 -14.05
C LEU A 195 16.90 21.87 -13.99
N SER A 196 17.19 20.94 -13.10
CA SER A 196 18.54 20.44 -12.87
C SER A 196 19.03 19.67 -14.09
N ARG A 197 19.75 20.38 -14.98
CA ARG A 197 20.60 19.74 -16.01
C ARG A 197 21.79 18.99 -15.40
N GLU A 198 22.10 19.21 -14.12
CA GLU A 198 23.32 18.71 -13.47
C GLU A 198 23.33 17.21 -13.11
N HIS A 199 22.23 16.49 -13.26
CA HIS A 199 22.19 15.06 -12.89
C HIS A 199 22.37 14.10 -14.06
N ILE A 200 22.65 14.58 -15.29
CA ILE A 200 22.83 13.71 -16.47
C ILE A 200 24.26 13.09 -16.49
N GLU A 201 25.20 13.60 -15.71
CA GLU A 201 26.61 13.13 -15.74
C GLU A 201 27.03 12.14 -14.65
N LYS A 202 26.17 11.79 -13.70
CA LYS A 202 26.50 10.64 -12.84
C LYS A 202 26.34 9.37 -13.65
N LYS A 203 27.51 8.79 -14.06
CA LYS A 203 27.74 7.48 -14.65
C LYS A 203 26.44 6.65 -14.71
N GLN A 204 25.86 6.57 -15.91
CA GLN A 204 24.84 5.59 -16.26
C GLN A 204 25.41 4.18 -16.06
N GLN A 205 25.41 3.71 -14.81
CA GLN A 205 25.34 2.27 -14.63
C GLN A 205 24.03 1.85 -15.29
N SER A 206 24.12 0.97 -16.26
CA SER A 206 22.93 0.42 -16.91
C SER A 206 21.92 0.05 -15.83
N THR A 207 20.67 0.50 -15.99
CA THR A 207 19.57 0.21 -15.05
C THR A 207 19.48 -1.30 -14.77
N TRP A 208 19.83 -2.10 -15.76
CA TRP A 208 19.90 -3.54 -15.69
C TRP A 208 21.00 -4.05 -14.75
N THR A 209 22.21 -3.47 -14.85
CA THR A 209 23.31 -3.86 -13.94
C THR A 209 23.06 -3.46 -12.50
N ALA A 210 22.45 -2.29 -12.29
CA ALA A 210 22.02 -1.83 -10.96
C ALA A 210 20.93 -2.75 -10.37
N TRP A 211 20.01 -3.22 -11.19
CA TRP A 211 18.96 -4.17 -10.81
C TRP A 211 19.55 -5.55 -10.45
N LEU A 212 20.43 -6.08 -11.28
CA LEU A 212 21.14 -7.35 -10.99
C LEU A 212 21.98 -7.27 -9.72
N GLN A 213 22.66 -6.15 -9.47
CA GLN A 213 23.42 -5.92 -8.24
C GLN A 213 22.50 -5.88 -7.01
N GLY A 214 21.30 -5.27 -7.14
CA GLY A 214 20.28 -5.29 -6.09
C GLY A 214 19.83 -6.71 -5.73
N TRP A 215 19.54 -7.53 -6.73
CA TRP A 215 19.20 -8.93 -6.53
C TRP A 215 20.38 -9.74 -5.94
N GLY A 216 21.60 -9.52 -6.41
CA GLY A 216 22.80 -10.12 -5.83
C GLY A 216 22.92 -9.83 -4.34
N TYR A 217 22.67 -8.57 -3.93
CA TYR A 217 22.67 -8.15 -2.53
C TYR A 217 21.55 -8.82 -1.72
N VAL A 218 20.32 -8.86 -2.24
CA VAL A 218 19.18 -9.51 -1.56
C VAL A 218 19.44 -11.00 -1.38
N LEU A 219 19.94 -11.69 -2.42
CA LEU A 219 20.25 -13.13 -2.38
C LEU A 219 21.40 -13.46 -1.45
N SER A 220 22.39 -12.57 -1.29
CA SER A 220 23.51 -12.74 -0.35
C SER A 220 23.14 -12.52 1.11
N ASN A 221 22.11 -11.68 1.38
CA ASN A 221 21.65 -11.42 2.74
C ASN A 221 20.45 -12.30 3.10
N ARG A 222 20.74 -13.40 3.81
CA ARG A 222 19.74 -14.40 4.18
C ARG A 222 18.54 -13.82 4.95
N MET A 223 18.76 -12.82 5.80
CA MET A 223 17.71 -12.19 6.60
C MET A 223 16.77 -11.33 5.75
N ILE A 224 17.31 -10.54 4.83
CA ILE A 224 16.51 -9.74 3.87
C ILE A 224 15.74 -10.69 2.95
N LEU A 225 16.41 -11.70 2.37
CA LEU A 225 15.79 -12.67 1.46
C LEU A 225 14.61 -13.39 2.11
N SER A 226 14.81 -13.93 3.31
CA SER A 226 13.77 -14.66 4.03
C SER A 226 12.58 -13.75 4.36
N THR A 227 12.85 -12.53 4.84
CA THR A 227 11.81 -11.53 5.13
C THR A 227 10.99 -11.22 3.88
N MET A 228 11.66 -10.99 2.74
CA MET A 228 10.99 -10.71 1.47
C MET A 228 10.16 -11.89 0.97
N ILE A 229 10.67 -13.12 1.08
CA ILE A 229 9.95 -14.33 0.66
C ILE A 229 8.67 -14.51 1.49
N PHE A 230 8.80 -14.54 2.83
CA PHE A 230 7.63 -14.74 3.70
C PHE A 230 6.60 -13.63 3.53
N PHE A 231 7.05 -12.38 3.45
CA PHE A 231 6.16 -11.24 3.22
C PHE A 231 5.45 -11.34 1.87
N THR A 232 6.19 -11.61 0.78
CA THR A 232 5.62 -11.68 -0.57
C THR A 232 4.64 -12.84 -0.72
N ILE A 233 4.95 -14.02 -0.18
CA ILE A 233 4.03 -15.17 -0.20
C ILE A 233 2.77 -14.86 0.63
N ALA A 234 2.94 -14.32 1.83
CA ALA A 234 1.79 -13.95 2.66
C ALA A 234 0.91 -12.88 1.98
N MET A 235 1.53 -11.87 1.35
CA MET A 235 0.80 -10.87 0.57
C MET A 235 0.10 -11.50 -0.64
N ALA A 236 0.72 -12.44 -1.34
CA ALA A 236 0.10 -13.12 -2.49
C ALA A 236 -1.14 -13.91 -2.06
N VAL A 237 -1.04 -14.65 -0.96
CA VAL A 237 -2.16 -15.42 -0.40
C VAL A 237 -3.26 -14.50 0.11
N LEU A 238 -2.91 -13.40 0.80
CA LEU A 238 -3.85 -12.40 1.28
C LEU A 238 -4.62 -11.73 0.12
N GLN A 239 -3.91 -11.32 -0.94
CA GLN A 239 -4.51 -10.60 -2.05
C GLN A 239 -5.51 -11.44 -2.86
N LEU A 240 -5.47 -12.78 -2.75
CA LEU A 240 -6.51 -13.66 -3.31
C LEU A 240 -7.90 -13.38 -2.70
N VAL A 241 -7.95 -13.02 -1.42
CA VAL A 241 -9.20 -12.79 -0.70
C VAL A 241 -9.53 -11.32 -0.49
N ASP A 242 -8.52 -10.44 -0.42
CA ASP A 242 -8.69 -9.02 -0.15
C ASP A 242 -9.62 -8.35 -1.18
N SER A 243 -9.42 -8.65 -2.47
CA SER A 243 -10.28 -8.15 -3.55
C SER A 243 -11.72 -8.71 -3.51
N GLN A 244 -11.94 -9.85 -2.86
CA GLN A 244 -13.23 -10.53 -2.74
C GLN A 244 -13.92 -10.24 -1.39
N PHE A 245 -13.36 -9.33 -0.59
CA PHE A 245 -13.90 -8.97 0.72
C PHE A 245 -15.38 -8.52 0.64
N PRO A 246 -15.78 -7.62 -0.29
CA PRO A 246 -17.19 -7.27 -0.45
C PRO A 246 -18.07 -8.45 -0.89
N THR A 247 -17.56 -9.35 -1.73
CA THR A 247 -18.27 -10.56 -2.17
C THR A 247 -18.58 -11.48 -0.98
N LEU A 248 -17.59 -11.69 -0.10
CA LEU A 248 -17.79 -12.44 1.15
C LEU A 248 -18.87 -11.80 2.03
N PHE A 249 -18.76 -10.48 2.25
CA PHE A 249 -19.72 -9.80 3.13
C PHE A 249 -21.12 -9.74 2.54
N LYS A 250 -21.25 -9.65 1.23
CA LYS A 250 -22.53 -9.79 0.56
C LYS A 250 -23.16 -11.19 0.81
N SER A 251 -22.35 -12.25 0.77
CA SER A 251 -22.84 -13.60 1.05
C SER A 251 -23.21 -13.83 2.53
N LEU A 252 -22.47 -13.21 3.47
CA LEU A 252 -22.72 -13.33 4.90
C LEU A 252 -23.85 -12.40 5.40
N PHE A 253 -23.95 -11.20 4.85
CA PHE A 253 -24.88 -10.14 5.26
C PHE A 253 -25.50 -9.42 4.03
N PRO A 254 -26.35 -10.10 3.25
CA PRO A 254 -26.80 -9.60 1.95
C PRO A 254 -27.57 -8.27 2.04
N ASN A 255 -28.25 -8.01 3.17
CA ASN A 255 -29.12 -6.86 3.35
C ASN A 255 -28.48 -5.72 4.17
N ASP A 256 -27.21 -5.83 4.55
CA ASP A 256 -26.59 -4.87 5.46
C ASP A 256 -25.12 -4.59 5.11
N LYS A 257 -24.92 -3.70 4.13
CA LYS A 257 -23.58 -3.25 3.72
C LYS A 257 -22.82 -2.49 4.81
N SER A 258 -23.52 -1.93 5.81
CA SER A 258 -22.87 -1.17 6.90
C SER A 258 -22.02 -2.07 7.81
N LYS A 259 -22.40 -3.36 7.96
CA LYS A 259 -21.60 -4.33 8.72
C LYS A 259 -20.21 -4.53 8.11
N MET A 260 -20.09 -4.50 6.79
CA MET A 260 -18.79 -4.53 6.11
C MET A 260 -17.93 -3.32 6.52
N GLY A 261 -18.51 -2.12 6.53
CA GLY A 261 -17.82 -0.90 6.96
C GLY A 261 -17.28 -0.98 8.39
N TYR A 262 -18.11 -1.47 9.35
CA TYR A 262 -17.67 -1.66 10.74
C TYR A 262 -16.53 -2.67 10.86
N ILE A 263 -16.61 -3.80 10.15
CA ILE A 263 -15.60 -4.84 10.18
C ILE A 263 -14.27 -4.33 9.61
N ILE A 264 -14.30 -3.62 8.49
CA ILE A 264 -13.10 -2.99 7.90
C ILE A 264 -12.49 -1.97 8.88
N SER A 265 -13.32 -1.17 9.56
CA SER A 265 -12.87 -0.23 10.59
C SER A 265 -12.17 -0.94 11.75
N ILE A 266 -12.69 -2.08 12.18
CA ILE A 266 -12.13 -2.89 13.26
C ILE A 266 -10.79 -3.51 12.84
N ILE A 267 -10.66 -3.97 11.58
CA ILE A 267 -9.37 -4.41 11.02
C ILE A 267 -8.37 -3.25 11.06
N GLY A 268 -8.78 -2.05 10.66
CA GLY A 268 -7.94 -0.85 10.71
C GLY A 268 -7.46 -0.52 12.12
N LEU A 269 -8.36 -0.55 13.12
CA LEU A 269 -8.02 -0.36 14.54
C LEU A 269 -7.03 -1.41 15.03
N GLY A 270 -7.26 -2.69 14.71
CA GLY A 270 -6.34 -3.77 15.01
C GLY A 270 -4.96 -3.51 14.40
N GLY A 271 -4.91 -3.03 13.14
CA GLY A 271 -3.67 -2.68 12.45
C GLY A 271 -2.84 -1.61 13.16
N ILE A 272 -3.50 -0.56 13.68
CA ILE A 272 -2.85 0.46 14.50
C ILE A 272 -2.25 -0.16 15.76
N ILE A 273 -3.00 -0.99 16.46
CA ILE A 273 -2.53 -1.65 17.68
C ILE A 273 -1.36 -2.59 17.37
N GLY A 274 -1.44 -3.38 16.28
CA GLY A 274 -0.34 -4.22 15.81
C GLY A 274 0.93 -3.43 15.50
N ALA A 275 0.80 -2.28 14.86
CA ALA A 275 1.91 -1.37 14.59
C ALA A 275 2.58 -0.84 15.88
N PHE A 276 1.77 -0.46 16.87
CA PHE A 276 2.29 -0.06 18.20
C PHE A 276 2.95 -1.21 18.95
N LEU A 277 2.36 -2.41 18.88
CA LEU A 277 2.93 -3.61 19.51
C LEU A 277 4.32 -3.94 18.94
N THR A 278 4.56 -3.74 17.66
CA THR A 278 5.88 -3.92 17.04
C THR A 278 6.95 -3.09 17.75
N GLN A 279 6.64 -1.86 18.14
CA GLN A 279 7.59 -0.99 18.87
C GLN A 279 7.85 -1.46 20.30
N LYS A 280 6.82 -1.97 21.00
CA LYS A 280 6.96 -2.48 22.37
C LYS A 280 7.68 -3.82 22.41
N LEU A 281 7.49 -4.64 21.39
CA LEU A 281 8.05 -5.99 21.29
C LEU A 281 9.44 -6.01 20.64
N LYS A 282 10.21 -4.92 20.71
CA LYS A 282 11.59 -4.81 20.16
C LYS A 282 12.54 -5.91 20.61
N HIS A 283 12.29 -6.48 21.79
CA HIS A 283 13.11 -7.57 22.37
C HIS A 283 12.87 -8.92 21.68
N PHE A 284 11.73 -9.08 20.99
CA PHE A 284 11.48 -10.26 20.17
C PHE A 284 12.21 -10.13 18.84
N GLN A 285 12.71 -11.25 18.35
CA GLN A 285 13.29 -11.28 17.02
C GLN A 285 12.20 -10.94 15.99
N TYR A 286 12.50 -10.05 15.06
CA TYR A 286 11.53 -9.55 14.09
C TYR A 286 10.86 -10.65 13.24
N GLY A 287 11.54 -11.79 13.02
CA GLY A 287 10.97 -12.96 12.36
C GLY A 287 9.72 -13.52 13.08
N TRP A 288 9.69 -13.48 14.45
CA TRP A 288 8.51 -13.83 15.23
C TRP A 288 7.35 -12.90 14.96
N LEU A 289 7.63 -11.60 14.86
CA LEU A 289 6.60 -10.59 14.66
C LEU A 289 5.98 -10.68 13.26
N ILE A 290 6.80 -10.92 12.23
CA ILE A 290 6.29 -11.13 10.87
C ILE A 290 5.45 -12.40 10.80
N CYS A 291 6.03 -13.54 11.18
CA CYS A 291 5.39 -14.83 11.01
C CYS A 291 4.20 -15.02 11.97
N GLY A 292 4.31 -14.51 13.20
CA GLY A 292 3.19 -14.43 14.14
C GLY A 292 2.07 -13.53 13.62
N GLY A 293 2.41 -12.39 13.01
CA GLY A 293 1.47 -11.52 12.33
C GLY A 293 0.73 -12.23 11.19
N ILE A 294 1.46 -12.97 10.35
CA ILE A 294 0.89 -13.77 9.26
C ILE A 294 -0.08 -14.84 9.81
N ALA A 295 0.31 -15.55 10.89
CA ALA A 295 -0.55 -16.55 11.52
C ALA A 295 -1.83 -15.92 12.11
N LEU A 296 -1.72 -14.77 12.78
CA LEU A 296 -2.87 -14.03 13.29
C LEU A 296 -3.82 -13.57 12.18
N MET A 297 -3.29 -13.12 11.04
CA MET A 297 -4.11 -12.82 9.86
C MET A 297 -4.83 -14.07 9.37
N GLY A 298 -4.15 -15.21 9.34
CA GLY A 298 -4.73 -16.50 8.95
C GLY A 298 -5.87 -16.92 9.87
N ILE A 299 -5.72 -16.76 11.19
CA ILE A 299 -6.79 -17.01 12.17
C ILE A 299 -7.96 -16.07 11.91
N GLY A 300 -7.70 -14.79 11.62
CA GLY A 300 -8.73 -13.81 11.36
C GLY A 300 -9.51 -14.09 10.08
N PHE A 301 -8.85 -14.24 8.94
CA PHE A 301 -9.50 -14.48 7.65
C PHE A 301 -10.15 -15.86 7.57
N GLY A 302 -9.49 -16.90 8.09
CA GLY A 302 -10.08 -18.24 8.19
C GLY A 302 -11.25 -18.30 9.19
N GLY A 303 -11.16 -17.56 10.30
CA GLY A 303 -12.21 -17.47 11.30
C GLY A 303 -13.49 -16.79 10.80
N ILE A 304 -13.36 -15.78 9.92
CA ILE A 304 -14.54 -15.13 9.31
C ILE A 304 -15.39 -16.15 8.53
N SER A 305 -14.79 -17.11 7.86
CA SER A 305 -15.52 -18.14 7.11
C SER A 305 -16.39 -19.06 8.03
N LEU A 306 -16.01 -19.16 9.31
CA LEU A 306 -16.74 -19.98 10.27
C LEU A 306 -18.00 -19.30 10.86
N ILE A 307 -18.24 -18.03 10.52
CA ILE A 307 -19.41 -17.27 11.00
C ILE A 307 -20.72 -17.99 10.65
N THR A 308 -20.77 -18.64 9.49
CA THR A 308 -21.97 -19.39 9.04
C THR A 308 -22.35 -20.57 9.94
N LEU A 309 -21.39 -21.07 10.74
CA LEU A 309 -21.58 -22.18 11.68
C LEU A 309 -22.07 -21.71 13.07
N ILE A 310 -22.11 -20.40 13.31
CA ILE A 310 -22.44 -19.81 14.60
C ILE A 310 -23.83 -19.21 14.56
N ASN A 311 -24.55 -19.25 15.70
CA ASN A 311 -25.87 -18.65 15.85
C ASN A 311 -25.88 -17.15 15.46
N PRO A 312 -26.91 -16.65 14.77
CA PRO A 312 -26.96 -15.28 14.23
C PRO A 312 -26.66 -14.17 15.26
N GLY A 313 -27.08 -14.36 16.52
CA GLY A 313 -26.85 -13.37 17.60
C GLY A 313 -25.39 -13.24 18.04
N ALA A 314 -24.63 -14.34 18.01
CA ALA A 314 -23.21 -14.36 18.39
C ALA A 314 -22.27 -14.14 17.20
N SER A 315 -22.76 -14.33 15.97
CA SER A 315 -21.96 -14.27 14.75
C SER A 315 -21.30 -12.91 14.52
N LEU A 316 -21.97 -11.81 14.83
CA LEU A 316 -21.44 -10.45 14.61
C LEU A 316 -20.33 -10.10 15.61
N ILE A 317 -20.50 -10.46 16.90
CA ILE A 317 -19.46 -10.24 17.93
C ILE A 317 -18.22 -11.06 17.57
N PHE A 318 -18.41 -12.31 17.16
CA PHE A 318 -17.33 -13.17 16.71
C PHE A 318 -16.61 -12.57 15.48
N ALA A 319 -17.38 -12.07 14.48
CA ALA A 319 -16.81 -11.39 13.31
C ALA A 319 -15.93 -10.20 13.71
N TYR A 320 -16.36 -9.39 14.65
CA TYR A 320 -15.59 -8.25 15.15
C TYR A 320 -14.29 -8.68 15.84
N LEU A 321 -14.35 -9.67 16.72
CA LEU A 321 -13.18 -10.18 17.44
C LEU A 321 -12.14 -10.77 16.48
N ILE A 322 -12.56 -11.61 15.55
CA ILE A 322 -11.69 -12.25 14.57
C ILE A 322 -11.07 -11.21 13.63
N SER A 323 -11.84 -10.22 13.18
CA SER A 323 -11.38 -9.12 12.33
C SER A 323 -10.36 -8.24 13.05
N PHE A 324 -10.57 -7.99 14.35
CA PHE A 324 -9.60 -7.26 15.16
C PHE A 324 -8.27 -8.02 15.27
N ILE A 325 -8.30 -9.34 15.44
CA ILE A 325 -7.10 -10.20 15.44
C ILE A 325 -6.38 -10.15 14.09
N ALA A 326 -7.14 -10.24 12.98
CA ALA A 326 -6.58 -10.08 11.63
C ALA A 326 -5.87 -8.72 11.46
N GLY A 327 -6.50 -7.66 11.97
CA GLY A 327 -5.93 -6.32 11.97
C GLY A 327 -4.60 -6.25 12.73
N ILE A 328 -4.55 -6.77 13.95
CA ILE A 328 -3.30 -6.82 14.75
C ILE A 328 -2.21 -7.56 13.96
N GLY A 329 -2.55 -8.70 13.36
CA GLY A 329 -1.62 -9.48 12.54
C GLY A 329 -1.08 -8.67 11.35
N SER A 330 -1.94 -7.92 10.66
CA SER A 330 -1.53 -7.09 9.51
C SER A 330 -0.57 -5.98 9.93
N GLY A 331 -0.84 -5.29 11.04
CA GLY A 331 0.03 -4.25 11.59
C GLY A 331 1.41 -4.79 11.98
N LEU A 332 1.44 -5.93 12.66
CA LEU A 332 2.69 -6.62 13.03
C LEU A 332 3.51 -6.99 11.79
N MET A 333 2.88 -7.62 10.80
CA MET A 333 3.55 -8.06 9.57
C MET A 333 4.11 -6.87 8.77
N LEU A 334 3.28 -5.85 8.50
CA LEU A 334 3.66 -4.70 7.67
C LEU A 334 4.80 -3.91 8.30
N VAL A 335 4.67 -3.55 9.59
CA VAL A 335 5.68 -2.70 10.27
C VAL A 335 6.97 -3.48 10.49
N SER A 336 6.91 -4.76 10.89
CA SER A 336 8.11 -5.58 11.07
C SER A 336 8.87 -5.78 9.76
N ASN A 337 8.18 -6.01 8.64
CA ASN A 337 8.81 -6.12 7.32
C ASN A 337 9.57 -4.82 6.98
N GLN A 338 8.94 -3.65 7.14
CA GLN A 338 9.58 -2.37 6.88
C GLN A 338 10.82 -2.14 7.75
N VAL A 339 10.71 -2.44 9.04
CA VAL A 339 11.79 -2.25 10.02
C VAL A 339 12.98 -3.16 9.69
N ILE A 340 12.75 -4.44 9.38
CA ILE A 340 13.85 -5.37 9.03
C ILE A 340 14.57 -4.90 7.78
N LEU A 341 13.82 -4.62 6.71
CA LEU A 341 14.43 -4.18 5.45
C LEU A 341 15.25 -2.89 5.63
N GLN A 342 14.79 -2.00 6.50
CA GLN A 342 15.50 -0.75 6.77
C GLN A 342 16.76 -0.93 7.64
N ILE A 343 16.70 -1.79 8.66
CA ILE A 343 17.81 -2.00 9.59
C ILE A 343 18.91 -2.89 8.99
N GLU A 344 18.52 -3.94 8.26
CA GLU A 344 19.46 -4.92 7.74
C GLU A 344 20.06 -4.52 6.37
N SER A 345 19.52 -3.48 5.73
CA SER A 345 20.08 -2.98 4.48
C SER A 345 21.14 -1.91 4.72
N HIS A 346 22.30 -2.02 4.06
CA HIS A 346 23.28 -0.94 4.03
C HIS A 346 22.68 0.32 3.40
N GLN A 347 23.06 1.50 3.90
CA GLN A 347 22.50 2.79 3.45
C GLN A 347 22.51 2.97 1.91
N GLU A 348 23.55 2.49 1.25
CA GLU A 348 23.68 2.56 -0.22
C GLU A 348 22.76 1.60 -0.96
N GLN A 349 22.29 0.53 -0.32
CA GLN A 349 21.47 -0.54 -0.92
C GLN A 349 19.99 -0.47 -0.54
N VAL A 350 19.62 0.30 0.48
CA VAL A 350 18.23 0.44 0.95
C VAL A 350 17.26 0.72 -0.20
N GLY A 351 17.60 1.68 -1.08
CA GLY A 351 16.75 2.02 -2.22
C GLY A 351 16.54 0.86 -3.19
N ARG A 352 17.58 0.03 -3.42
CA ARG A 352 17.48 -1.14 -4.30
C ARG A 352 16.63 -2.25 -3.68
N VAL A 353 16.80 -2.51 -2.38
CA VAL A 353 16.02 -3.50 -1.63
C VAL A 353 14.53 -3.13 -1.64
N PHE A 354 14.19 -1.88 -1.32
CA PHE A 354 12.80 -1.41 -1.39
C PHE A 354 12.25 -1.37 -2.82
N GLY A 355 13.08 -1.10 -3.82
CA GLY A 355 12.71 -1.18 -5.23
C GLY A 355 12.32 -2.59 -5.65
N ILE A 356 13.10 -3.61 -5.25
CA ILE A 356 12.79 -5.03 -5.49
C ILE A 356 11.51 -5.43 -4.75
N GLN A 357 11.38 -5.04 -3.46
CA GLN A 357 10.18 -5.30 -2.67
C GLN A 357 8.92 -4.72 -3.33
N SER A 358 9.00 -3.48 -3.82
CA SER A 358 7.89 -2.83 -4.52
C SER A 358 7.54 -3.54 -5.83
N SER A 359 8.54 -4.01 -6.58
CA SER A 359 8.31 -4.77 -7.81
C SER A 359 7.59 -6.09 -7.53
N LEU A 360 8.00 -6.82 -6.49
CA LEU A 360 7.33 -8.04 -6.05
C LEU A 360 5.89 -7.76 -5.59
N ALA A 361 5.70 -6.70 -4.79
CA ALA A 361 4.37 -6.29 -4.33
C ALA A 361 3.43 -5.92 -5.49
N ASN A 362 3.93 -5.20 -6.50
CA ASN A 362 3.15 -4.86 -7.68
C ASN A 362 2.78 -6.09 -8.52
N ALA A 363 3.70 -7.07 -8.65
CA ALA A 363 3.38 -8.33 -9.32
C ALA A 363 2.26 -9.10 -8.59
N VAL A 364 2.34 -9.16 -7.27
CA VAL A 364 1.31 -9.76 -6.41
C VAL A 364 -0.03 -9.04 -6.56
N LEU A 365 -0.05 -7.70 -6.55
CA LEU A 365 -1.25 -6.89 -6.72
C LEU A 365 -1.97 -7.09 -8.07
N ILE A 366 -1.29 -7.64 -9.07
CA ILE A 366 -1.89 -7.95 -10.36
C ILE A 366 -2.30 -9.42 -10.44
N ILE A 367 -1.37 -10.32 -10.12
CA ILE A 367 -1.58 -11.75 -10.33
C ILE A 367 -2.63 -12.31 -9.36
N SER A 368 -2.51 -12.00 -8.07
CA SER A 368 -3.38 -12.60 -7.05
C SER A 368 -4.85 -12.16 -7.19
N PRO A 369 -5.20 -10.87 -7.34
CA PRO A 369 -6.58 -10.48 -7.58
C PRO A 369 -7.16 -11.01 -8.89
N ALA A 370 -6.36 -11.08 -9.95
CA ALA A 370 -6.81 -11.66 -11.22
C ALA A 370 -7.18 -13.15 -11.09
N MET A 371 -6.49 -13.89 -10.21
CA MET A 371 -6.78 -15.29 -9.90
C MET A 371 -7.95 -15.45 -8.91
N SER A 372 -8.28 -14.43 -8.15
CA SER A 372 -9.26 -14.51 -7.06
C SER A 372 -10.66 -14.92 -7.53
N GLY A 373 -11.13 -14.31 -8.63
CA GLY A 373 -12.45 -14.59 -9.17
C GLY A 373 -12.61 -16.05 -9.63
N PRO A 374 -11.76 -16.59 -10.52
CA PRO A 374 -11.77 -18.01 -10.87
C PRO A 374 -11.73 -18.94 -9.67
N LEU A 375 -10.96 -18.62 -8.62
CA LEU A 375 -10.90 -19.41 -7.39
C LEU A 375 -12.21 -19.35 -6.60
N VAL A 376 -12.87 -18.18 -6.57
CA VAL A 376 -14.21 -18.05 -5.96
C VAL A 376 -15.25 -18.89 -6.69
N HIS A 377 -15.18 -18.93 -8.03
CA HIS A 377 -16.09 -19.80 -8.82
C HIS A 377 -15.86 -21.29 -8.56
N PHE A 378 -14.59 -21.68 -8.37
CA PHE A 378 -14.26 -23.10 -8.18
C PHE A 378 -14.53 -23.58 -6.75
N PHE A 379 -14.18 -22.81 -5.74
CA PHE A 379 -14.28 -23.22 -4.33
C PHE A 379 -15.49 -22.63 -3.61
N GLY A 380 -16.04 -21.52 -4.05
CA GLY A 380 -16.91 -20.66 -3.24
C GLY A 380 -16.12 -19.60 -2.46
N VAL A 381 -16.76 -18.47 -2.15
CA VAL A 381 -16.08 -17.36 -1.45
C VAL A 381 -15.77 -17.70 0.01
N ILE A 382 -16.66 -18.40 0.71
CA ILE A 382 -16.50 -18.77 2.12
C ILE A 382 -15.37 -19.79 2.26
N GLU A 383 -15.36 -20.81 1.43
CA GLU A 383 -14.36 -21.87 1.40
C GLU A 383 -12.98 -21.32 1.02
N LEU A 384 -12.94 -20.39 0.07
CA LEU A 384 -11.67 -19.73 -0.31
C LEU A 384 -11.04 -19.01 0.88
N TYR A 385 -11.85 -18.26 1.66
CA TYR A 385 -11.36 -17.61 2.88
C TYR A 385 -10.85 -18.60 3.93
N PHE A 386 -11.51 -19.74 4.06
CA PHE A 386 -11.08 -20.82 4.96
C PHE A 386 -9.72 -21.39 4.54
N TYR A 387 -9.55 -21.75 3.26
CA TYR A 387 -8.28 -22.28 2.75
C TYR A 387 -7.15 -21.28 2.81
N VAL A 388 -7.41 -20.02 2.48
CA VAL A 388 -6.44 -18.92 2.61
C VAL A 388 -6.04 -18.73 4.08
N GLY A 389 -7.01 -18.77 5.00
CA GLY A 389 -6.74 -18.69 6.43
C GLY A 389 -5.80 -19.81 6.91
N ILE A 390 -6.09 -21.06 6.54
CA ILE A 390 -5.22 -22.20 6.84
C ILE A 390 -3.83 -22.01 6.21
N GLY A 391 -3.75 -21.58 4.95
CA GLY A 391 -2.48 -21.33 4.27
C GLY A 391 -1.61 -20.30 5.00
N LEU A 392 -2.20 -19.18 5.43
CA LEU A 392 -1.49 -18.16 6.21
C LEU A 392 -1.04 -18.68 7.58
N ILE A 393 -1.86 -19.48 8.28
CA ILE A 393 -1.46 -20.11 9.55
C ILE A 393 -0.25 -21.02 9.32
N ILE A 394 -0.31 -21.88 8.30
CA ILE A 394 0.80 -22.80 7.97
C ILE A 394 2.08 -22.01 7.66
N ILE A 395 2.00 -20.96 6.81
CA ILE A 395 3.14 -20.10 6.48
C ILE A 395 3.71 -19.46 7.74
N GLY A 396 2.84 -18.91 8.60
CA GLY A 396 3.25 -18.28 9.85
C GLY A 396 3.93 -19.27 10.81
N VAL A 397 3.33 -20.45 11.02
CA VAL A 397 3.88 -21.51 11.89
C VAL A 397 5.21 -22.04 11.36
N ILE A 398 5.32 -22.29 10.06
CA ILE A 398 6.59 -22.71 9.42
C ILE A 398 7.65 -21.63 9.66
N GLY A 399 7.34 -20.36 9.44
CA GLY A 399 8.29 -19.27 9.64
C GLY A 399 8.75 -19.14 11.09
N VAL A 400 7.83 -19.27 12.06
CA VAL A 400 8.16 -19.29 13.50
C VAL A 400 9.05 -20.49 13.84
N SER A 401 8.71 -21.67 13.35
CA SER A 401 9.46 -22.91 13.63
C SER A 401 10.87 -22.88 13.04
N LEU A 402 11.02 -22.34 11.85
CA LEU A 402 12.30 -22.22 11.14
C LEU A 402 13.11 -20.98 11.52
N GLN A 403 12.65 -20.20 12.48
CA GLN A 403 13.25 -18.91 12.81
C GLN A 403 14.74 -19.00 13.12
N LYS A 404 15.16 -19.97 13.90
CA LYS A 404 16.58 -20.18 14.28
C LYS A 404 17.48 -20.46 13.06
N TYR A 405 16.92 -20.92 11.95
CA TYR A 405 17.66 -21.21 10.73
C TYR A 405 17.58 -20.08 9.69
N ILE A 406 16.47 -19.35 9.67
CA ILE A 406 16.12 -18.40 8.61
C ILE A 406 16.56 -16.98 8.97
N TRP A 407 16.30 -16.53 10.23
CA TRP A 407 16.63 -15.18 10.69
C TRP A 407 17.87 -15.14 11.58
N VAL A 408 18.91 -15.91 11.25
CA VAL A 408 20.19 -15.86 11.96
C VAL A 408 20.97 -14.63 11.48
N LYS A 409 21.34 -13.74 12.41
CA LYS A 409 22.32 -12.70 12.14
C LYS A 409 23.63 -13.36 11.73
N HIS A 410 24.03 -13.19 10.48
CA HIS A 410 25.42 -13.45 10.10
C HIS A 410 26.29 -12.52 10.97
N LYS A 411 27.20 -13.08 11.79
CA LYS A 411 28.30 -12.31 12.34
C LYS A 411 29.02 -11.69 11.16
N GLN A 412 28.92 -10.38 11.02
CA GLN A 412 29.71 -9.64 10.04
C GLN A 412 31.18 -9.94 10.39
N GLU A 413 31.88 -10.68 9.53
CA GLU A 413 33.34 -10.66 9.60
C GLU A 413 33.78 -9.20 9.37
N PRO A 414 34.64 -8.66 10.24
CA PRO A 414 35.17 -7.33 10.05
C PRO A 414 35.83 -7.28 8.67
N ILE A 415 35.40 -6.35 7.83
CA ILE A 415 36.03 -6.07 6.54
C ILE A 415 37.51 -5.90 6.83
N ARG A 416 38.34 -6.85 6.41
CA ARG A 416 39.79 -6.68 6.38
C ARG A 416 40.06 -5.53 5.40
N VAL A 417 40.31 -4.37 5.95
CA VAL A 417 40.88 -3.25 5.20
C VAL A 417 42.25 -3.71 4.78
N ASN A 418 42.37 -4.24 3.57
CA ASN A 418 43.67 -4.41 2.94
C ASN A 418 44.18 -2.98 2.64
N ASN A 419 45.07 -2.51 3.53
CA ASN A 419 45.95 -1.39 3.22
C ASN A 419 46.80 -1.79 2.02
N PHE A 420 46.54 -1.16 0.87
CA PHE A 420 47.47 -0.97 -0.23
C PHE A 420 47.48 0.51 -0.60
#